data_57cdda29d2436b0ab97516087fcaa7ec
#
_entry.id   57cdda29d2436b0ab97516087fcaa7ec
#
_cell.length_a   1.000
_cell.length_b   1.000
_cell.length_c   1.000
_cell.angle_alpha   90.00
_cell.angle_beta   90.00
_cell.angle_gamma   90.00
#
_symmetry.space_group_name_H-M   'P 1'
#
loop_
_entity.id
_entity.type
_entity.pdbx_description
1 polymer ?
#
loop_
_entity_poly.entity_id
_entity_poly.type
_entity_poly.pdbx_seq_one_letter_code
_entity_poly.pdbx_strand_id
1 'polypeptide(L)'
;MARDNNRRRVTPTYKQMAFETAVRNPERYKGILSAIYPFINQILNDDVLLQVVSSLYLNGLVSSEGVEINENSTIDSISDSVIEVNGTRKADGGFPEGYQSRFWTYMRTLSEMGFVYAQYNETLLFSEISLKLINNEIDEQEAFSIQAMKYNRKSPYRNILNNYNYFKFILEVLRVKERISYEQFIVSTFSNDGNVTEFLETIENNTFGDSQQVEEFL
;
A
#
# COMPACT_ATOMS: atom_id res chain seq x y z
N MET A 1 -24.94 -2.81 12.02
CA MET A 1 -24.38 -3.94 12.80
C MET A 1 -22.96 -3.59 13.19
N ALA A 2 -22.69 -3.39 14.47
CA ALA A 2 -21.32 -3.14 14.94
C ALA A 2 -20.46 -4.37 14.59
N ARG A 3 -19.45 -4.19 13.74
CA ARG A 3 -18.46 -5.23 13.49
C ARG A 3 -17.70 -5.46 14.79
N ASP A 4 -17.84 -6.68 15.30
CA ASP A 4 -17.03 -7.18 16.39
C ASP A 4 -15.55 -7.05 15.98
N ASN A 5 -14.84 -6.10 16.60
CA ASN A 5 -13.42 -5.85 16.40
C ASN A 5 -12.54 -6.98 16.95
N ASN A 6 -13.09 -8.18 17.05
CA ASN A 6 -12.38 -9.42 17.33
C ASN A 6 -11.56 -9.88 16.10
N ARG A 7 -10.75 -8.96 15.52
CA ARG A 7 -9.62 -9.43 14.74
C ARG A 7 -8.81 -10.32 15.68
N ARG A 8 -8.84 -11.64 15.42
CA ARG A 8 -7.93 -12.58 16.07
C ARG A 8 -6.58 -11.89 16.11
N ARG A 9 -6.06 -11.64 17.32
CA ARG A 9 -4.70 -11.13 17.48
C ARG A 9 -3.79 -12.19 16.88
N VAL A 10 -3.45 -11.98 15.60
CA VAL A 10 -2.48 -12.84 14.93
C VAL A 10 -1.16 -12.62 15.66
N THR A 11 -0.58 -13.68 16.16
CA THR A 11 0.74 -13.62 16.82
C THR A 11 1.73 -12.97 15.84
N PRO A 12 2.45 -11.93 16.25
CA PRO A 12 3.46 -11.32 15.40
C PRO A 12 4.47 -12.38 14.97
N THR A 13 4.81 -12.40 13.69
CA THR A 13 5.79 -13.32 13.12
C THR A 13 6.78 -12.57 12.26
N TYR A 14 7.95 -13.18 12.05
CA TYR A 14 8.86 -12.72 11.00
C TYR A 14 8.23 -13.01 9.64
N LYS A 15 8.28 -12.05 8.73
CA LYS A 15 7.72 -12.17 7.39
C LYS A 15 8.67 -11.58 6.37
N GLN A 16 8.66 -12.18 5.19
CA GLN A 16 9.30 -11.60 4.02
C GLN A 16 8.85 -10.15 3.81
N MET A 17 9.76 -9.30 3.34
CA MET A 17 9.42 -7.95 2.90
C MET A 17 8.44 -8.03 1.74
N ALA A 18 7.29 -7.45 1.89
CA ALA A 18 6.28 -7.34 0.85
C ALA A 18 5.50 -6.04 0.99
N PHE A 19 5.22 -5.40 -0.13
CA PHE A 19 4.32 -4.26 -0.22
C PHE A 19 2.96 -4.69 -0.74
N GLU A 20 1.94 -3.89 -0.44
CA GLU A 20 0.64 -4.01 -1.11
C GLU A 20 0.82 -3.72 -2.61
N THR A 21 0.24 -4.58 -3.46
CA THR A 21 0.49 -4.52 -4.91
C THR A 21 -0.49 -3.64 -5.68
N ALA A 22 -1.46 -3.01 -5.01
CA ALA A 22 -2.49 -2.21 -5.66
C ALA A 22 -1.96 -0.95 -6.35
N VAL A 23 -0.94 -0.32 -5.76
CA VAL A 23 -0.29 0.88 -6.31
C VAL A 23 1.19 0.58 -6.51
N ARG A 24 1.51 -0.08 -7.62
CA ARG A 24 2.89 -0.48 -7.95
C ARG A 24 3.74 0.67 -8.48
N ASN A 25 3.10 1.63 -9.17
CA ASN A 25 3.80 2.76 -9.77
C ASN A 25 3.67 3.99 -8.87
N PRO A 26 4.78 4.53 -8.32
CA PRO A 26 4.78 5.76 -7.52
C PRO A 26 4.16 6.97 -8.22
N GLU A 27 4.24 7.05 -9.56
CA GLU A 27 3.64 8.14 -10.35
C GLU A 27 2.11 8.23 -10.18
N ARG A 28 1.46 7.15 -9.75
CA ARG A 28 0.02 7.15 -9.48
C ARG A 28 -0.34 7.76 -8.12
N TYR A 29 0.64 7.93 -7.22
CA TYR A 29 0.37 8.41 -5.85
C TYR A 29 -0.25 9.80 -5.86
N LYS A 30 0.29 10.71 -6.65
CA LYS A 30 -0.26 12.07 -6.78
C LYS A 30 -1.71 12.07 -7.24
N GLY A 31 -2.04 11.31 -8.30
CA GLY A 31 -3.41 11.19 -8.79
C GLY A 31 -4.37 10.65 -7.72
N ILE A 32 -3.96 9.60 -7.00
CA ILE A 32 -4.77 9.01 -5.94
C ILE A 32 -4.93 10.00 -4.78
N LEU A 33 -3.85 10.64 -4.33
CA LEU A 33 -3.91 11.64 -3.26
C LEU A 33 -4.79 12.83 -3.65
N SER A 34 -4.69 13.32 -4.89
CA SER A 34 -5.55 14.41 -5.39
C SER A 34 -7.02 14.01 -5.40
N ALA A 35 -7.35 12.78 -5.81
CA ALA A 35 -8.72 12.28 -5.84
C ALA A 35 -9.33 12.12 -4.44
N ILE A 36 -8.52 11.85 -3.43
CA ILE A 36 -9.01 11.68 -2.05
C ILE A 36 -8.87 12.95 -1.20
N TYR A 37 -8.16 13.96 -1.68
CA TYR A 37 -7.94 15.22 -0.95
C TYR A 37 -9.23 15.92 -0.51
N PRO A 38 -10.34 15.94 -1.30
CA PRO A 38 -11.59 16.56 -0.86
C PRO A 38 -12.19 15.98 0.43
N PHE A 39 -11.74 14.79 0.84
CA PHE A 39 -12.24 14.07 2.02
C PHE A 39 -11.29 14.19 3.24
N ILE A 40 -10.22 14.98 3.13
CA ILE A 40 -9.31 15.23 4.27
C ILE A 40 -10.08 15.83 5.44
N ASN A 41 -9.71 15.46 6.65
CA ASN A 41 -10.35 15.85 7.91
C ASN A 41 -11.78 15.32 8.11
N GLN A 42 -12.27 14.45 7.24
CA GLN A 42 -13.54 13.74 7.46
C GLN A 42 -13.30 12.44 8.24
N ILE A 43 -14.30 12.02 9.02
CA ILE A 43 -14.28 10.73 9.73
C ILE A 43 -14.61 9.63 8.71
N LEU A 44 -13.74 8.64 8.59
CA LEU A 44 -13.89 7.52 7.66
C LEU A 44 -14.99 6.56 8.16
N ASN A 45 -16.21 6.79 7.72
CA ASN A 45 -17.35 5.88 7.85
C ASN A 45 -17.71 5.27 6.49
N ASP A 46 -18.72 4.41 6.43
CA ASP A 46 -19.09 3.73 5.18
C ASP A 46 -19.47 4.72 4.06
N ASP A 47 -20.13 5.83 4.37
CA ASP A 47 -20.52 6.83 3.38
C ASP A 47 -19.28 7.54 2.80
N VAL A 48 -18.35 7.96 3.65
CA VAL A 48 -17.10 8.61 3.21
C VAL A 48 -16.22 7.61 2.43
N LEU A 49 -16.16 6.35 2.86
CA LEU A 49 -15.45 5.31 2.10
C LEU A 49 -16.02 5.16 0.68
N LEU A 50 -17.35 5.14 0.55
CA LEU A 50 -18.02 5.04 -0.72
C LEU A 50 -17.71 6.25 -1.61
N GLN A 51 -17.81 7.47 -1.08
CA GLN A 51 -17.48 8.70 -1.81
C GLN A 51 -16.02 8.75 -2.26
N VAL A 52 -15.09 8.34 -1.42
CA VAL A 52 -13.66 8.25 -1.79
C VAL A 52 -13.45 7.26 -2.93
N VAL A 53 -14.06 6.08 -2.86
CA VAL A 53 -13.97 5.09 -3.95
C VAL A 53 -14.60 5.63 -5.22
N SER A 54 -15.76 6.31 -5.14
CA SER A 54 -16.42 6.94 -6.28
C SER A 54 -15.57 8.04 -6.90
N SER A 55 -14.86 8.82 -6.09
CA SER A 55 -13.88 9.80 -6.57
C SER A 55 -12.72 9.14 -7.31
N LEU A 56 -12.22 7.98 -6.85
CA LEU A 56 -11.19 7.24 -7.57
C LEU A 56 -11.69 6.75 -8.94
N TYR A 57 -12.94 6.32 -9.04
CA TYR A 57 -13.56 5.98 -10.33
C TYR A 57 -13.65 7.21 -11.22
N LEU A 58 -14.22 8.31 -10.72
CA LEU A 58 -14.43 9.54 -11.47
C LEU A 58 -13.13 10.09 -12.07
N ASN A 59 -12.01 9.91 -11.37
CA ASN A 59 -10.68 10.31 -11.81
C ASN A 59 -9.95 9.22 -12.66
N GLY A 60 -10.64 8.15 -13.06
CA GLY A 60 -10.06 7.09 -13.90
C GLY A 60 -8.95 6.27 -13.23
N LEU A 61 -8.84 6.35 -11.90
CA LEU A 61 -7.80 5.65 -11.14
C LEU A 61 -8.17 4.20 -10.82
N VAL A 62 -9.45 3.89 -10.88
CA VAL A 62 -10.04 2.57 -10.71
C VAL A 62 -11.04 2.34 -11.83
N SER A 63 -11.19 1.09 -12.22
CA SER A 63 -12.22 0.66 -13.15
C SER A 63 -12.86 -0.64 -12.67
N SER A 64 -14.11 -0.87 -13.01
CA SER A 64 -14.74 -2.19 -12.93
C SER A 64 -15.90 -2.27 -13.91
N GLU A 65 -16.19 -3.48 -14.35
CA GLU A 65 -17.36 -3.76 -15.15
C GLU A 65 -18.63 -3.32 -14.40
N GLY A 66 -19.53 -2.64 -15.12
CA GLY A 66 -20.80 -2.13 -14.58
C GLY A 66 -20.73 -0.75 -13.93
N VAL A 67 -19.55 -0.12 -13.82
CA VAL A 67 -19.43 1.28 -13.41
C VAL A 67 -18.96 2.10 -14.62
N GLU A 68 -19.91 2.77 -15.27
CA GLU A 68 -19.64 3.59 -16.44
C GLU A 68 -19.43 5.05 -16.03
N ILE A 69 -18.43 5.69 -16.65
CA ILE A 69 -18.09 7.08 -16.41
C ILE A 69 -18.28 7.85 -17.72
N ASN A 70 -18.98 8.96 -17.66
CA ASN A 70 -19.18 9.89 -18.77
C ASN A 70 -19.03 11.34 -18.28
N GLU A 71 -19.15 12.30 -19.20
CA GLU A 71 -18.97 13.72 -18.92
C GLU A 71 -19.94 14.30 -17.87
N ASN A 72 -21.08 13.66 -17.64
CA ASN A 72 -22.07 14.08 -16.65
C ASN A 72 -21.97 13.30 -15.34
N SER A 73 -21.00 12.40 -15.19
CA SER A 73 -20.84 11.60 -13.98
C SER A 73 -20.43 12.48 -12.81
N THR A 74 -21.07 12.26 -11.68
CA THR A 74 -20.77 12.90 -10.39
C THR A 74 -20.38 11.84 -9.36
N ILE A 75 -19.80 12.24 -8.23
CA ILE A 75 -19.50 11.32 -7.14
C ILE A 75 -20.76 10.57 -6.70
N ASP A 76 -21.91 11.27 -6.62
CA ASP A 76 -23.16 10.65 -6.18
C ASP A 76 -23.67 9.61 -7.20
N SER A 77 -23.70 9.94 -8.51
CA SER A 77 -24.13 9.00 -9.55
C SER A 77 -23.23 7.77 -9.64
N ILE A 78 -21.93 7.93 -9.41
CA ILE A 78 -20.99 6.82 -9.35
C ILE A 78 -21.18 6.01 -8.08
N SER A 79 -21.48 6.65 -6.95
CA SER A 79 -21.77 5.96 -5.69
C SER A 79 -22.98 5.03 -5.84
N ASP A 80 -24.04 5.49 -6.49
CA ASP A 80 -25.22 4.67 -6.79
C ASP A 80 -24.85 3.46 -7.66
N SER A 81 -24.07 3.67 -8.73
CA SER A 81 -23.59 2.59 -9.59
C SER A 81 -22.70 1.60 -8.86
N VAL A 82 -21.82 2.07 -7.97
CA VAL A 82 -20.95 1.21 -7.15
C VAL A 82 -21.77 0.36 -6.19
N ILE A 83 -22.82 0.92 -5.57
CA ILE A 83 -23.73 0.17 -4.69
C ILE A 83 -24.48 -0.89 -5.49
N GLU A 84 -25.01 -0.55 -6.66
CA GLU A 84 -25.72 -1.48 -7.52
C GLU A 84 -24.85 -2.66 -7.95
N VAL A 85 -23.64 -2.39 -8.46
CA VAL A 85 -22.67 -3.43 -8.86
C VAL A 85 -22.29 -4.31 -7.69
N ASN A 86 -22.08 -3.74 -6.49
CA ASN A 86 -21.79 -4.54 -5.30
C ASN A 86 -23.01 -5.39 -4.88
N GLY A 87 -24.20 -4.87 -4.98
CA GLY A 87 -25.44 -5.61 -4.73
C GLY A 87 -25.60 -6.83 -5.64
N THR A 88 -25.36 -6.65 -6.93
CA THR A 88 -25.40 -7.73 -7.94
C THR A 88 -24.34 -8.79 -7.64
N ARG A 89 -23.09 -8.39 -7.42
CA ARG A 89 -21.99 -9.34 -7.09
C ARG A 89 -22.25 -10.11 -5.80
N LYS A 90 -22.87 -9.48 -4.81
CA LYS A 90 -23.27 -10.14 -3.57
C LYS A 90 -24.33 -11.21 -3.80
N ALA A 91 -25.32 -10.92 -4.65
CA ALA A 91 -26.35 -11.88 -5.04
C ALA A 91 -25.78 -13.10 -5.74
N ASP A 92 -24.71 -12.92 -6.55
CA ASP A 92 -24.00 -13.98 -7.26
C ASP A 92 -22.93 -14.72 -6.39
N GLY A 93 -22.94 -14.50 -5.07
CA GLY A 93 -21.99 -15.13 -4.14
C GLY A 93 -20.61 -14.43 -4.07
N GLY A 94 -20.49 -13.22 -4.62
CA GLY A 94 -19.29 -12.40 -4.53
C GLY A 94 -19.09 -11.74 -3.15
N PHE A 95 -18.00 -11.00 -2.99
CA PHE A 95 -17.69 -10.31 -1.75
C PHE A 95 -18.73 -9.23 -1.43
N PRO A 96 -19.37 -9.29 -0.26
CA PRO A 96 -20.45 -8.37 0.11
C PRO A 96 -20.04 -6.90 0.27
N GLU A 97 -18.74 -6.60 0.27
CA GLU A 97 -18.17 -5.29 0.62
C GLU A 97 -17.08 -4.86 -0.38
N GLY A 98 -17.35 -5.02 -1.67
CA GLY A 98 -16.36 -4.80 -2.74
C GLY A 98 -15.71 -3.41 -2.72
N TYR A 99 -16.47 -2.34 -2.44
CA TYR A 99 -15.91 -0.98 -2.40
C TYR A 99 -15.09 -0.73 -1.13
N GLN A 100 -15.49 -1.24 0.04
CA GLN A 100 -14.70 -1.10 1.28
C GLN A 100 -13.36 -1.83 1.15
N SER A 101 -13.36 -3.05 0.60
CA SER A 101 -12.13 -3.79 0.34
C SER A 101 -11.21 -3.02 -0.60
N ARG A 102 -11.76 -2.43 -1.66
CA ARG A 102 -11.02 -1.61 -2.63
C ARG A 102 -10.43 -0.36 -1.99
N PHE A 103 -11.22 0.36 -1.19
CA PHE A 103 -10.74 1.50 -0.42
C PHE A 103 -9.50 1.11 0.41
N TRP A 104 -9.61 0.05 1.22
CA TRP A 104 -8.52 -0.36 2.10
C TRP A 104 -7.29 -0.85 1.35
N THR A 105 -7.46 -1.43 0.17
CA THR A 105 -6.33 -1.83 -0.68
C THR A 105 -5.48 -0.63 -1.09
N TYR A 106 -6.10 0.48 -1.51
CA TYR A 106 -5.37 1.71 -1.85
C TYR A 106 -4.84 2.43 -0.61
N MET A 107 -5.67 2.60 0.41
CA MET A 107 -5.27 3.33 1.62
C MET A 107 -4.17 2.63 2.39
N ARG A 108 -4.12 1.30 2.37
CA ARG A 108 -3.06 0.55 3.05
C ARG A 108 -1.69 0.87 2.49
N THR A 109 -1.51 0.88 1.18
CA THR A 109 -0.25 1.26 0.54
C THR A 109 0.17 2.68 0.95
N LEU A 110 -0.73 3.64 0.80
CA LEU A 110 -0.46 5.03 1.14
C LEU A 110 -0.16 5.22 2.65
N SER A 111 -0.85 4.49 3.51
CA SER A 111 -0.64 4.55 4.96
C SER A 111 0.67 3.88 5.38
N GLU A 112 1.03 2.74 4.77
CA GLU A 112 2.30 2.06 5.05
C GLU A 112 3.50 2.91 4.65
N MET A 113 3.38 3.64 3.53
CA MET A 113 4.40 4.57 3.06
C MET A 113 4.36 5.93 3.79
N GLY A 114 3.38 6.15 4.68
CA GLY A 114 3.28 7.38 5.46
C GLY A 114 2.76 8.60 4.69
N PHE A 115 2.07 8.39 3.57
CA PHE A 115 1.39 9.46 2.85
C PHE A 115 0.10 9.89 3.54
N VAL A 116 -0.69 8.94 4.03
CA VAL A 116 -1.96 9.20 4.71
C VAL A 116 -2.05 8.44 6.04
N TYR A 117 -2.85 8.96 6.95
CA TYR A 117 -3.39 8.21 8.08
C TYR A 117 -4.87 7.92 7.80
N ALA A 118 -5.21 6.65 7.66
CA ALA A 118 -6.56 6.20 7.34
C ALA A 118 -6.94 5.00 8.22
N GLN A 119 -7.87 5.21 9.14
CA GLN A 119 -8.47 4.15 9.97
C GLN A 119 -9.99 4.35 10.04
N TYR A 120 -10.72 3.24 10.08
CA TYR A 120 -12.18 3.28 10.16
C TYR A 120 -12.64 3.95 11.46
N ASN A 121 -13.62 4.84 11.35
CA ASN A 121 -14.12 5.72 12.42
C ASN A 121 -13.11 6.75 12.95
N GLU A 122 -12.01 6.96 12.24
CA GLU A 122 -11.05 8.01 12.57
C GLU A 122 -10.92 9.03 11.43
N THR A 123 -10.35 10.18 11.74
CA THR A 123 -10.18 11.27 10.78
C THR A 123 -9.12 10.90 9.74
N LEU A 124 -9.45 11.08 8.45
CA LEU A 124 -8.49 10.97 7.36
C LEU A 124 -7.50 12.15 7.41
N LEU A 125 -6.23 11.84 7.55
CA LEU A 125 -5.18 12.87 7.59
C LEU A 125 -4.15 12.63 6.48
N PHE A 126 -3.59 13.73 5.97
CA PHE A 126 -2.48 13.72 5.02
C PHE A 126 -1.19 14.11 5.72
N SER A 127 -0.08 13.50 5.31
CA SER A 127 1.25 13.95 5.70
C SER A 127 1.62 15.25 4.96
N GLU A 128 2.59 15.98 5.48
CA GLU A 128 3.14 17.17 4.82
C GLU A 128 3.66 16.84 3.40
N ILE A 129 4.28 15.66 3.23
CA ILE A 129 4.79 15.21 1.93
C ILE A 129 3.64 15.01 0.93
N SER A 130 2.50 14.48 1.37
CA SER A 130 1.33 14.36 0.50
C SER A 130 0.80 15.70 0.04
N LEU A 131 0.75 16.68 0.93
CA LEU A 131 0.31 18.04 0.60
C LEU A 131 1.29 18.71 -0.38
N LYS A 132 2.60 18.59 -0.16
CA LYS A 132 3.61 19.10 -1.08
C LYS A 132 3.51 18.45 -2.47
N LEU A 133 3.26 17.14 -2.52
CA LEU A 133 3.12 16.40 -3.77
C LEU A 133 1.90 16.86 -4.58
N ILE A 134 0.71 16.96 -3.96
CA ILE A 134 -0.49 17.42 -4.67
C ILE A 134 -0.42 18.89 -5.09
N ASN A 135 0.32 19.72 -4.36
CA ASN A 135 0.54 21.14 -4.67
C ASN A 135 1.66 21.36 -5.71
N ASN A 136 2.28 20.30 -6.24
CA ASN A 136 3.41 20.38 -7.18
C ASN A 136 4.67 21.04 -6.59
N GLU A 137 4.87 20.99 -5.28
CA GLU A 137 6.07 21.50 -4.62
C GLU A 137 7.23 20.51 -4.69
N ILE A 138 6.91 19.20 -4.83
CA ILE A 138 7.85 18.10 -5.05
C ILE A 138 7.26 17.16 -6.10
N ASP A 139 8.11 16.37 -6.75
CA ASP A 139 7.67 15.33 -7.68
C ASP A 139 7.41 13.97 -6.99
N GLU A 140 6.88 13.02 -7.75
CA GLU A 140 6.51 11.70 -7.24
C GLU A 140 7.72 10.89 -6.78
N GLN A 141 8.86 11.03 -7.46
CA GLN A 141 10.09 10.29 -7.13
C GLN A 141 10.69 10.84 -5.85
N GLU A 142 10.74 12.16 -5.71
CA GLU A 142 11.19 12.81 -4.47
C GLU A 142 10.31 12.43 -3.29
N ALA A 143 8.98 12.54 -3.44
CA ALA A 143 8.02 12.18 -2.41
C ALA A 143 8.17 10.71 -1.98
N PHE A 144 8.27 9.80 -2.94
CA PHE A 144 8.47 8.38 -2.68
C PHE A 144 9.80 8.11 -1.99
N SER A 145 10.89 8.73 -2.44
CA SER A 145 12.23 8.56 -1.86
C SER A 145 12.27 9.01 -0.40
N ILE A 146 11.67 10.18 -0.09
CA ILE A 146 11.58 10.69 1.27
C ILE A 146 10.82 9.70 2.17
N GLN A 147 9.68 9.20 1.70
CA GLN A 147 8.86 8.28 2.48
C GLN A 147 9.51 6.88 2.59
N ALA A 148 10.15 6.39 1.54
CA ALA A 148 10.90 5.13 1.58
C ALA A 148 12.03 5.17 2.63
N MET A 149 12.74 6.30 2.73
CA MET A 149 13.79 6.48 3.75
C MET A 149 13.25 6.58 5.18
N LYS A 150 11.96 6.82 5.36
CA LYS A 150 11.26 6.80 6.66
C LYS A 150 10.54 5.47 6.91
N TYR A 151 10.38 4.65 5.87
CA TYR A 151 9.61 3.41 5.96
C TYR A 151 10.21 2.46 7.00
N ASN A 152 9.33 1.93 7.84
CA ASN A 152 9.68 0.92 8.82
C ASN A 152 8.74 -0.29 8.63
N ARG A 153 9.31 -1.49 8.51
CA ARG A 153 8.54 -2.72 8.27
C ARG A 153 7.47 -2.98 9.32
N LYS A 154 7.78 -2.73 10.58
CA LYS A 154 6.81 -2.81 11.67
C LYS A 154 6.00 -1.52 11.71
N SER A 155 5.02 -1.42 10.84
CA SER A 155 4.06 -0.32 10.85
C SER A 155 2.82 -0.68 11.69
N PRO A 156 1.98 0.29 12.07
CA PRO A 156 0.71 0.05 12.74
C PRO A 156 -0.24 -0.88 11.95
N TYR A 157 -0.02 -0.98 10.64
CA TYR A 157 -0.86 -1.76 9.72
C TYR A 157 -0.39 -3.20 9.53
N ARG A 158 0.82 -3.54 10.01
CA ARG A 158 1.40 -4.88 9.89
C ARG A 158 1.75 -5.47 11.24
N ASN A 159 1.24 -6.66 11.50
CA ASN A 159 1.58 -7.42 12.71
C ASN A 159 2.78 -8.34 12.45
N ILE A 160 3.98 -7.75 12.36
CA ILE A 160 5.23 -8.46 12.09
C ILE A 160 6.29 -8.13 13.15
N LEU A 161 7.25 -9.03 13.34
CA LEU A 161 8.36 -8.84 14.28
C LEU A 161 9.51 -8.02 13.69
N ASN A 162 9.71 -8.09 12.38
CA ASN A 162 10.77 -7.36 11.69
C ASN A 162 10.57 -5.84 11.84
N ASN A 163 11.51 -5.18 12.47
CA ASN A 163 11.43 -3.76 12.76
C ASN A 163 12.69 -3.03 12.28
N TYR A 164 12.84 -2.91 10.96
CA TYR A 164 13.94 -2.16 10.37
C TYR A 164 13.50 -1.46 9.08
N ASN A 165 14.28 -0.48 8.66
CA ASN A 165 14.06 0.22 7.39
C ASN A 165 14.72 -0.58 6.26
N TYR A 166 13.90 -1.26 5.46
CA TYR A 166 14.38 -2.10 4.36
C TYR A 166 15.13 -1.30 3.29
N PHE A 167 14.69 -0.09 2.97
CA PHE A 167 15.35 0.74 1.96
C PHE A 167 16.74 1.18 2.41
N LYS A 168 16.89 1.58 3.68
CA LYS A 168 18.21 1.87 4.24
C LYS A 168 19.10 0.66 4.22
N PHE A 169 18.59 -0.50 4.62
CA PHE A 169 19.33 -1.76 4.59
C PHE A 169 19.88 -2.05 3.19
N ILE A 170 19.03 -2.01 2.15
CA ILE A 170 19.45 -2.26 0.77
C ILE A 170 20.47 -1.22 0.27
N LEU A 171 20.29 0.06 0.60
CA LEU A 171 21.24 1.10 0.23
C LEU A 171 22.61 0.88 0.89
N GLU A 172 22.65 0.46 2.14
CA GLU A 172 23.91 0.12 2.83
C GLU A 172 24.57 -1.11 2.19
N VAL A 173 23.81 -2.14 1.83
CA VAL A 173 24.33 -3.30 1.08
C VAL A 173 24.95 -2.85 -0.25
N LEU A 174 24.23 -2.02 -1.03
CA LEU A 174 24.73 -1.50 -2.30
C LEU A 174 25.93 -0.57 -2.15
N ARG A 175 26.04 0.17 -1.04
CA ARG A 175 27.20 1.00 -0.74
C ARG A 175 28.48 0.16 -0.59
N VAL A 176 28.37 -1.06 -0.08
CA VAL A 176 29.53 -1.95 0.12
C VAL A 176 29.80 -2.82 -1.11
N LYS A 177 28.75 -3.40 -1.70
CA LYS A 177 28.85 -4.40 -2.77
C LYS A 177 28.75 -3.79 -4.17
N GLU A 178 28.33 -2.50 -4.29
CA GLU A 178 28.04 -1.77 -5.52
C GLU A 178 26.90 -2.35 -6.37
N ARG A 179 26.77 -3.68 -6.40
CA ARG A 179 25.69 -4.40 -7.10
C ARG A 179 25.37 -5.71 -6.41
N ILE A 180 24.13 -6.14 -6.53
CA ILE A 180 23.67 -7.48 -6.16
C ILE A 180 22.85 -8.07 -7.32
N SER A 181 22.80 -9.40 -7.42
CA SER A 181 21.95 -10.07 -8.41
C SER A 181 20.46 -9.98 -8.02
N TYR A 182 19.58 -10.33 -8.95
CA TYR A 182 18.15 -10.40 -8.67
C TYR A 182 17.83 -11.43 -7.57
N GLU A 183 18.49 -12.59 -7.60
CA GLU A 183 18.35 -13.66 -6.61
C GLU A 183 18.81 -13.19 -5.23
N GLN A 184 19.96 -12.51 -5.15
CA GLN A 184 20.45 -11.91 -3.91
C GLN A 184 19.47 -10.82 -3.39
N PHE A 185 18.87 -10.05 -4.29
CA PHE A 185 17.83 -9.11 -3.91
C PHE A 185 16.60 -9.82 -3.32
N ILE A 186 16.14 -10.94 -3.92
CA ILE A 186 15.05 -11.75 -3.35
C ILE A 186 15.43 -12.21 -1.94
N VAL A 187 16.60 -12.81 -1.76
CA VAL A 187 17.08 -13.27 -0.43
C VAL A 187 17.09 -12.12 0.58
N SER A 188 17.47 -10.91 0.18
CA SER A 188 17.46 -9.74 1.07
C SER A 188 16.09 -9.43 1.66
N THR A 189 15.01 -9.77 0.94
CA THR A 189 13.63 -9.53 1.41
C THR A 189 13.23 -10.41 2.60
N PHE A 190 14.00 -11.46 2.86
CA PHE A 190 13.80 -12.38 3.98
C PHE A 190 14.63 -12.02 5.22
N SER A 191 15.51 -11.01 5.14
CA SER A 191 16.26 -10.54 6.32
C SER A 191 15.33 -10.25 7.50
N ASN A 192 15.74 -10.69 8.67
CA ASN A 192 14.94 -10.55 9.90
C ASN A 192 15.12 -9.19 10.59
N ASP A 193 16.32 -8.62 10.53
CA ASP A 193 16.71 -7.43 11.29
C ASP A 193 17.38 -6.34 10.45
N GLY A 194 17.68 -6.63 9.17
CA GLY A 194 18.41 -5.71 8.29
C GLY A 194 19.89 -5.60 8.63
N ASN A 195 20.51 -6.66 9.20
CA ASN A 195 21.93 -6.72 9.47
C ASN A 195 22.73 -6.86 8.16
N VAL A 196 23.40 -5.78 7.77
CA VAL A 196 24.15 -5.72 6.50
C VAL A 196 25.31 -6.70 6.50
N THR A 197 26.07 -6.83 7.59
CA THR A 197 27.22 -7.73 7.67
C THR A 197 26.79 -9.18 7.51
N GLU A 198 25.79 -9.61 8.26
CA GLU A 198 25.25 -10.97 8.17
C GLU A 198 24.70 -11.28 6.77
N PHE A 199 24.02 -10.33 6.15
CA PHE A 199 23.53 -10.50 4.80
C PHE A 199 24.67 -10.62 3.77
N LEU A 200 25.71 -9.79 3.87
CA LEU A 200 26.88 -9.86 3.00
C LEU A 200 27.61 -11.20 3.13
N GLU A 201 27.83 -11.68 4.35
CA GLU A 201 28.38 -13.01 4.61
C GLU A 201 27.50 -14.11 4.00
N THR A 202 26.16 -13.98 4.12
CA THR A 202 25.21 -14.94 3.54
C THR A 202 25.36 -15.03 2.03
N ILE A 203 25.40 -13.89 1.32
CA ILE A 203 25.50 -13.89 -0.15
C ILE A 203 26.90 -14.19 -0.67
N GLU A 204 27.93 -14.13 0.16
CA GLU A 204 29.28 -14.53 -0.16
C GLU A 204 29.51 -16.04 0.01
N ASN A 205 28.89 -16.62 1.03
CA ASN A 205 29.04 -18.03 1.35
C ASN A 205 28.06 -18.94 0.57
N ASN A 206 27.07 -18.38 -0.11
CA ASN A 206 26.08 -19.12 -0.87
C ASN A 206 26.03 -18.67 -2.33
N THR A 207 25.80 -19.60 -3.22
CA THR A 207 25.60 -19.32 -4.65
C THR A 207 24.11 -19.20 -4.93
N PHE A 208 23.68 -18.08 -5.47
CA PHE A 208 22.32 -17.84 -5.90
C PHE A 208 22.33 -17.55 -7.40
N GLY A 209 22.46 -18.62 -8.20
CA GLY A 209 22.54 -18.50 -9.67
C GLY A 209 21.19 -18.60 -10.38
N ASP A 210 20.18 -19.15 -9.69
CA ASP A 210 18.83 -19.31 -10.21
C ASP A 210 17.77 -19.34 -9.07
N SER A 211 16.49 -19.33 -9.48
CA SER A 211 15.37 -19.33 -8.52
C SER A 211 15.27 -20.62 -7.70
N GLN A 212 15.73 -21.76 -8.22
CA GLN A 212 15.68 -23.03 -7.48
C GLN A 212 16.64 -22.98 -6.29
N GLN A 213 17.85 -22.46 -6.47
CA GLN A 213 18.83 -22.30 -5.38
C GLN A 213 18.33 -21.33 -4.31
N VAL A 214 17.58 -20.30 -4.70
CA VAL A 214 16.93 -19.41 -3.74
C VAL A 214 15.85 -20.14 -2.95
N GLU A 215 14.99 -20.94 -3.60
CA GLU A 215 13.93 -21.72 -2.94
C GLU A 215 14.50 -22.75 -1.96
N GLU A 216 15.60 -23.39 -2.32
CA GLU A 216 16.29 -24.37 -1.44
C GLU A 216 16.96 -23.71 -0.23
N PHE A 217 17.37 -22.45 -0.34
CA PHE A 217 17.97 -21.67 0.74
C PHE A 217 16.94 -21.14 1.74
N LEU A 218 15.75 -20.74 1.28
CA LEU A 218 14.67 -20.11 2.08
C LEU A 218 13.79 -21.12 2.80
#